data_322f1325f220e8c974b68df217324c97
#
_entry.id   322f1325f220e8c974b68df217324c97
#
_cell.length_a   1.000
_cell.length_b   1.000
_cell.length_c   1.000
_cell.angle_alpha   90.00
_cell.angle_beta   90.00
_cell.angle_gamma   90.00
#
_symmetry.space_group_name_H-M   'P 1'
#
loop_
_entity.id
_entity.type
_entity.pdbx_description
1 polymer ?
#
loop_
_entity_poly.entity_id
_entity_poly.type
_entity_poly.pdbx_seq_one_letter_code
_entity_poly.pdbx_strand_id
1 'polypeptide(L)'
;MRGPVEIAGGIYGLGSEGVNWYLVEDGGRLTAVDAGLPKFRETLEADLRAIGHAPGDVDAVVLTHSDSDHTGVVPALRDAGARVLIHSADDETLRHPGPKKGEAAPARALPRVAWRWRFWKVMGQMTLAGGAKPPKIEGAETFADGDVLPVPGRPRVVHTPGHTDGHSVLLFEDRSTLFVGDALCTVNFFTGRPGPQLMPGPTNVSTSQARESLAAIEPLEANLLLPGHGEPWHGSPTAAVAQARALL
;
A
#
# COMPACT_ATOMS: atom_id res chain seq x y z
N MET A 1 5.88 5.99 -15.34
CA MET A 1 4.88 6.39 -14.32
C MET A 1 3.56 6.55 -15.04
N ARG A 2 2.45 6.17 -14.42
CA ARG A 2 1.10 6.52 -14.89
C ARG A 2 0.72 7.86 -14.25
N GLY A 3 0.12 8.77 -15.01
CA GLY A 3 -0.56 9.91 -14.42
C GLY A 3 -1.79 9.48 -13.60
N PRO A 4 -2.41 10.40 -12.86
CA PRO A 4 -3.57 10.09 -12.03
C PRO A 4 -4.74 9.62 -12.90
N VAL A 5 -5.40 8.55 -12.46
CA VAL A 5 -6.61 8.01 -13.10
C VAL A 5 -7.70 7.96 -12.05
N GLU A 6 -8.82 8.60 -12.32
CA GLU A 6 -9.98 8.47 -11.45
C GLU A 6 -10.56 7.07 -11.57
N ILE A 7 -10.60 6.36 -10.43
CA ILE A 7 -11.08 4.97 -10.35
C ILE A 7 -12.55 4.93 -9.92
N ALA A 8 -12.91 5.80 -8.97
CA ALA A 8 -14.26 6.01 -8.47
C ALA A 8 -14.37 7.48 -8.03
N GLY A 9 -15.57 7.98 -7.83
CA GLY A 9 -15.79 9.39 -7.53
C GLY A 9 -14.87 9.94 -6.43
N GLY A 10 -13.92 10.81 -6.80
CA GLY A 10 -12.92 11.40 -5.91
C GLY A 10 -11.85 10.43 -5.41
N ILE A 11 -11.68 9.26 -6.01
CA ILE A 11 -10.58 8.33 -5.73
C ILE A 11 -9.71 8.22 -6.97
N TYR A 12 -8.45 8.62 -6.84
CA TYR A 12 -7.49 8.63 -7.93
C TYR A 12 -6.37 7.62 -7.67
N GLY A 13 -6.09 6.77 -8.65
CA GLY A 13 -4.95 5.87 -8.63
C GLY A 13 -3.75 6.49 -9.31
N LEU A 14 -2.59 6.39 -8.67
CA LEU A 14 -1.30 6.86 -9.15
C LEU A 14 -0.27 5.71 -9.07
N GLY A 15 0.89 5.91 -9.68
CA GLY A 15 1.99 4.96 -9.54
C GLY A 15 2.59 4.48 -10.86
N SER A 16 2.81 3.17 -10.96
CA SER A 16 3.42 2.52 -12.14
C SER A 16 2.73 1.19 -12.45
N GLU A 17 3.25 0.42 -13.41
CA GLU A 17 2.73 -0.94 -13.68
C GLU A 17 2.87 -1.91 -12.49
N GLY A 18 3.76 -1.62 -11.55
CA GLY A 18 4.08 -2.54 -10.45
C GLY A 18 3.73 -2.05 -9.06
N VAL A 19 3.52 -0.74 -8.88
CA VAL A 19 3.28 -0.13 -7.56
C VAL A 19 2.18 0.91 -7.68
N ASN A 20 1.16 0.79 -6.84
CA ASN A 20 0.06 1.74 -6.74
C ASN A 20 0.12 2.52 -5.43
N TRP A 21 -0.38 3.73 -5.49
CA TRP A 21 -0.78 4.53 -4.35
C TRP A 21 -1.97 5.38 -4.76
N TYR A 22 -2.67 5.98 -3.81
CA TYR A 22 -3.98 6.54 -4.09
C TYR A 22 -4.17 7.88 -3.40
N LEU A 23 -5.06 8.71 -3.98
CA LEU A 23 -5.56 9.92 -3.37
C LEU A 23 -7.07 9.82 -3.22
N VAL A 24 -7.58 10.15 -2.04
CA VAL A 24 -9.01 10.21 -1.74
C VAL A 24 -9.35 11.65 -1.44
N GLU A 25 -10.22 12.23 -2.28
CA GLU A 25 -10.72 13.59 -2.12
C GLU A 25 -11.98 13.61 -1.25
N ASP A 26 -12.00 14.50 -0.27
CA ASP A 26 -13.17 14.78 0.54
C ASP A 26 -13.15 16.26 0.98
N GLY A 27 -14.23 16.98 0.66
CA GLY A 27 -14.35 18.40 1.00
C GLY A 27 -13.27 19.31 0.40
N GLY A 28 -12.69 18.96 -0.75
CA GLY A 28 -11.62 19.72 -1.41
C GLY A 28 -10.24 19.49 -0.79
N ARG A 29 -10.11 18.53 0.10
CA ARG A 29 -8.85 18.10 0.72
C ARG A 29 -8.56 16.63 0.36
N LEU A 30 -7.31 16.23 0.45
CA LEU A 30 -6.86 14.90 0.04
C LEU A 30 -6.29 14.11 1.21
N THR A 31 -6.64 12.82 1.24
CA THR A 31 -5.88 11.80 1.97
C THR A 31 -5.10 10.96 0.95
N ALA A 32 -3.79 10.87 1.10
CA ALA A 32 -2.99 9.90 0.38
C ALA A 32 -3.03 8.56 1.14
N VAL A 33 -3.34 7.49 0.42
CA VAL A 33 -3.18 6.12 0.90
C VAL A 33 -1.94 5.54 0.25
N ASP A 34 -0.93 5.30 1.08
CA ASP A 34 0.45 5.05 0.67
C ASP A 34 1.07 6.23 -0.11
N ALA A 35 2.30 6.06 -0.57
CA ALA A 35 3.09 7.13 -1.18
C ALA A 35 4.12 6.62 -2.22
N GLY A 36 3.90 5.44 -2.77
CA GLY A 36 4.68 4.90 -3.87
C GLY A 36 6.20 4.90 -3.65
N LEU A 37 6.95 5.00 -4.74
CA LEU A 37 8.42 4.97 -4.76
C LEU A 37 9.02 6.39 -4.75
N PRO A 38 10.26 6.58 -4.25
CA PRO A 38 10.91 7.90 -4.19
C PRO A 38 10.95 8.67 -5.51
N LYS A 39 11.13 7.98 -6.63
CA LYS A 39 11.16 8.60 -7.97
C LYS A 39 9.83 9.25 -8.38
N PHE A 40 8.71 8.85 -7.79
CA PHE A 40 7.41 9.45 -8.09
C PHE A 40 7.32 10.93 -7.67
N ARG A 41 8.27 11.39 -6.84
CA ARG A 41 8.43 12.83 -6.54
C ARG A 41 8.60 13.69 -7.80
N GLU A 42 9.20 13.15 -8.86
CA GLU A 42 9.47 13.89 -10.12
C GLU A 42 8.18 14.33 -10.83
N THR A 43 7.07 13.61 -10.63
CA THR A 43 5.78 13.93 -11.26
C THR A 43 4.71 14.38 -10.28
N LEU A 44 4.98 14.34 -8.97
CA LEU A 44 3.99 14.57 -7.91
C LEU A 44 3.17 15.85 -8.11
N GLU A 45 3.85 16.99 -8.36
CA GLU A 45 3.16 18.28 -8.56
C GLU A 45 2.33 18.30 -9.84
N ALA A 46 2.84 17.69 -10.91
CA ALA A 46 2.12 17.60 -12.17
C ALA A 46 0.89 16.70 -12.07
N ASP A 47 1.05 15.58 -11.35
CA ASP A 47 -0.03 14.63 -11.11
C ASP A 47 -1.14 15.25 -10.25
N LEU A 48 -0.80 15.94 -9.17
CA LEU A 48 -1.77 16.67 -8.34
C LEU A 48 -2.46 17.78 -9.12
N ARG A 49 -1.71 18.57 -9.90
CA ARG A 49 -2.27 19.63 -10.74
C ARG A 49 -3.25 19.08 -11.79
N ALA A 50 -3.00 17.89 -12.32
CA ALA A 50 -3.89 17.26 -13.31
C ALA A 50 -5.28 16.92 -12.74
N ILE A 51 -5.40 16.79 -11.42
CA ILE A 51 -6.67 16.58 -10.71
C ILE A 51 -7.16 17.85 -9.98
N GLY A 52 -6.54 19.03 -10.26
CA GLY A 52 -6.97 20.31 -9.71
C GLY A 52 -6.42 20.64 -8.32
N HIS A 53 -5.39 19.93 -7.85
CA HIS A 53 -4.81 20.06 -6.51
C HIS A 53 -3.34 20.46 -6.53
N ALA A 54 -2.81 20.78 -5.34
CA ALA A 54 -1.41 21.05 -5.06
C ALA A 54 -0.93 20.17 -3.87
N PRO A 55 0.38 20.00 -3.67
CA PRO A 55 0.88 19.22 -2.52
C PRO A 55 0.35 19.66 -1.16
N GLY A 56 0.09 20.97 -0.96
CA GLY A 56 -0.50 21.53 0.26
C GLY A 56 -1.98 21.21 0.49
N ASP A 57 -2.66 20.59 -0.49
CA ASP A 57 -4.04 20.13 -0.34
C ASP A 57 -4.11 18.71 0.24
N VAL A 58 -2.98 18.03 0.34
CA VAL A 58 -2.88 16.71 1.00
C VAL A 58 -2.79 16.91 2.51
N ASP A 59 -3.86 16.62 3.23
CA ASP A 59 -3.93 16.74 4.69
C ASP A 59 -3.15 15.64 5.41
N ALA A 60 -3.19 14.44 4.84
CA ALA A 60 -2.57 13.29 5.47
C ALA A 60 -2.07 12.25 4.45
N VAL A 61 -1.00 11.57 4.82
CA VAL A 61 -0.56 10.31 4.23
C VAL A 61 -0.85 9.21 5.26
N VAL A 62 -1.74 8.29 4.92
CA VAL A 62 -2.04 7.11 5.73
C VAL A 62 -1.35 5.92 5.09
N LEU A 63 -0.36 5.37 5.77
CA LEU A 63 0.43 4.25 5.29
C LEU A 63 -0.24 2.93 5.68
N THR A 64 -0.45 2.05 4.71
CA THR A 64 -0.89 0.68 4.97
C THR A 64 0.19 -0.11 5.70
N HIS A 65 1.46 0.16 5.39
CA HIS A 65 2.64 -0.45 6.01
C HIS A 65 3.92 0.33 5.66
N SER A 66 5.07 -0.12 6.18
CA SER A 66 6.34 0.61 6.15
C SER A 66 7.28 0.28 4.99
N ASP A 67 6.87 -0.48 3.97
CA ASP A 67 7.76 -0.86 2.87
C ASP A 67 8.14 0.33 1.96
N SER A 68 9.30 0.21 1.32
CA SER A 68 9.95 1.29 0.56
C SER A 68 9.16 1.78 -0.66
N ASP A 69 8.31 0.94 -1.22
CA ASP A 69 7.44 1.26 -2.35
C ASP A 69 6.07 1.82 -1.93
N HIS A 70 5.86 1.98 -0.63
CA HIS A 70 4.68 2.62 -0.04
C HIS A 70 5.01 3.94 0.66
N THR A 71 6.30 4.27 0.83
CA THR A 71 6.74 5.42 1.63
C THR A 71 7.49 6.49 0.84
N GLY A 72 7.68 6.30 -0.45
CA GLY A 72 8.65 7.03 -1.26
C GLY A 72 8.47 8.55 -1.34
N VAL A 73 7.25 9.05 -1.57
CA VAL A 73 6.99 10.50 -1.65
C VAL A 73 6.52 11.12 -0.33
N VAL A 74 6.45 10.35 0.76
CA VAL A 74 6.09 10.88 2.10
C VAL A 74 6.88 12.13 2.47
N PRO A 75 8.21 12.21 2.30
CA PRO A 75 8.95 13.41 2.66
C PRO A 75 8.45 14.67 1.94
N ALA A 76 8.14 14.57 0.65
CA ALA A 76 7.68 15.71 -0.13
C ALA A 76 6.28 16.17 0.30
N LEU A 77 5.36 15.24 0.60
CA LEU A 77 4.02 15.57 1.08
C LEU A 77 4.07 16.15 2.50
N ARG A 78 4.93 15.61 3.38
CA ARG A 78 5.14 16.15 4.72
C ARG A 78 5.74 17.56 4.68
N ASP A 79 6.72 17.80 3.80
CA ASP A 79 7.31 19.14 3.62
C ASP A 79 6.25 20.15 3.13
N ALA A 80 5.21 19.68 2.45
CA ALA A 80 4.04 20.48 2.06
C ALA A 80 2.97 20.62 3.15
N GLY A 81 3.15 19.99 4.32
CA GLY A 81 2.26 20.12 5.48
C GLY A 81 1.41 18.89 5.80
N ALA A 82 1.50 17.81 5.03
CA ALA A 82 0.73 16.60 5.29
C ALA A 82 1.16 15.91 6.60
N ARG A 83 0.18 15.46 7.39
CA ARG A 83 0.39 14.54 8.52
C ARG A 83 0.77 13.18 7.99
N VAL A 84 1.52 12.39 8.75
CA VAL A 84 1.87 11.01 8.38
C VAL A 84 1.35 10.07 9.45
N LEU A 85 0.57 9.09 9.06
CA LEU A 85 -0.05 8.13 9.97
C LEU A 85 0.33 6.70 9.58
N ILE A 86 0.67 5.87 10.57
CA ILE A 86 1.04 4.46 10.39
C ILE A 86 0.59 3.63 11.60
N HIS A 87 0.39 2.32 11.41
CA HIS A 87 0.13 1.42 12.53
C HIS A 87 1.33 1.37 13.48
N SER A 88 1.08 1.39 14.79
CA SER A 88 2.12 1.46 15.83
C SER A 88 3.20 0.37 15.72
N ALA A 89 2.85 -0.82 15.24
CA ALA A 89 3.80 -1.92 15.06
C ALA A 89 4.81 -1.72 13.91
N ASP A 90 4.54 -0.80 12.97
CA ASP A 90 5.44 -0.49 11.85
C ASP A 90 6.22 0.83 12.05
N ASP A 91 5.92 1.62 13.09
CA ASP A 91 6.56 2.92 13.33
C ASP A 91 8.08 2.82 13.49
N GLU A 92 8.56 1.80 14.19
CA GLU A 92 10.01 1.59 14.37
C GLU A 92 10.71 1.28 13.03
N THR A 93 10.07 0.49 12.15
CA THR A 93 10.61 0.18 10.83
C THR A 93 10.58 1.41 9.92
N LEU A 94 9.56 2.26 10.05
CA LEU A 94 9.45 3.51 9.31
C LEU A 94 10.57 4.50 9.68
N ARG A 95 10.90 4.60 10.98
CA ARG A 95 12.00 5.42 11.49
C ARG A 95 13.38 4.87 11.15
N HIS A 96 13.52 3.56 11.16
CA HIS A 96 14.78 2.84 10.95
C HIS A 96 14.64 1.78 9.85
N PRO A 97 14.44 2.18 8.58
CA PRO A 97 14.26 1.23 7.49
C PRO A 97 15.50 0.35 7.33
N GLY A 98 15.27 -0.95 7.22
CA GLY A 98 16.29 -1.96 7.14
C GLY A 98 15.83 -3.20 6.38
N PRO A 99 16.65 -4.26 6.34
CA PRO A 99 16.25 -5.52 5.72
C PRO A 99 15.00 -6.09 6.40
N LYS A 100 14.06 -6.61 5.60
CA LYS A 100 12.89 -7.30 6.12
C LYS A 100 13.28 -8.49 7.01
N LYS A 101 12.40 -8.79 7.95
CA LYS A 101 12.52 -9.91 8.91
C LYS A 101 11.74 -11.14 8.41
N GLY A 102 11.70 -12.18 9.22
CA GLY A 102 10.85 -13.35 8.99
C GLY A 102 11.18 -14.09 7.69
N GLU A 103 10.14 -14.43 6.92
CA GLU A 103 10.28 -15.13 5.65
C GLU A 103 10.83 -14.22 4.54
N ALA A 104 10.56 -12.92 4.62
CA ALA A 104 11.08 -11.91 3.70
C ALA A 104 12.54 -11.51 3.96
N ALA A 105 13.18 -12.00 5.02
CA ALA A 105 14.59 -11.78 5.25
C ALA A 105 15.42 -12.26 4.03
N PRO A 106 16.39 -11.47 3.52
CA PRO A 106 17.11 -11.80 2.28
C PRO A 106 17.70 -13.22 2.24
N ALA A 107 18.24 -13.71 3.35
CA ALA A 107 18.79 -15.06 3.45
C ALA A 107 17.74 -16.18 3.24
N ARG A 108 16.48 -15.91 3.54
CA ARG A 108 15.37 -16.85 3.36
C ARG A 108 14.63 -16.66 2.04
N ALA A 109 14.46 -15.40 1.61
CA ALA A 109 13.71 -15.04 0.41
C ALA A 109 14.48 -15.35 -0.88
N LEU A 110 15.76 -14.94 -0.97
CA LEU A 110 16.56 -15.08 -2.20
C LEU A 110 16.61 -16.50 -2.77
N PRO A 111 16.86 -17.58 -2.01
CA PRO A 111 16.88 -18.93 -2.56
C PRO A 111 15.56 -19.36 -3.22
N ARG A 112 14.43 -18.76 -2.80
CA ARG A 112 13.09 -19.07 -3.30
C ARG A 112 12.75 -18.37 -4.62
N VAL A 113 13.41 -17.24 -4.94
CA VAL A 113 13.02 -16.38 -6.06
C VAL A 113 14.14 -16.05 -7.04
N ALA A 114 15.42 -16.18 -6.65
CA ALA A 114 16.57 -15.75 -7.46
C ALA A 114 16.68 -16.48 -8.82
N TRP A 115 16.07 -17.65 -8.99
CA TRP A 115 16.02 -18.38 -10.27
C TRP A 115 14.95 -17.84 -11.23
N ARG A 116 14.07 -16.94 -10.77
CA ARG A 116 13.01 -16.32 -11.56
C ARG A 116 13.50 -15.03 -12.19
N TRP A 117 13.56 -14.94 -13.53
CA TRP A 117 13.97 -13.72 -14.24
C TRP A 117 13.10 -12.49 -13.91
N ARG A 118 11.79 -12.71 -13.65
CA ARG A 118 10.85 -11.65 -13.25
C ARG A 118 11.25 -11.01 -11.91
N PHE A 119 11.81 -11.78 -10.99
CA PHE A 119 12.36 -11.25 -9.73
C PHE A 119 13.41 -10.16 -10.00
N TRP A 120 14.38 -10.45 -10.86
CA TRP A 120 15.44 -9.49 -11.17
C TRP A 120 14.92 -8.28 -11.93
N LYS A 121 13.92 -8.44 -12.81
CA LYS A 121 13.24 -7.33 -13.48
C LYS A 121 12.58 -6.40 -12.46
N VAL A 122 11.79 -6.94 -11.52
CA VAL A 122 11.12 -6.16 -10.46
C VAL A 122 12.14 -5.47 -9.56
N MET A 123 13.15 -6.20 -9.07
CA MET A 123 14.20 -5.63 -8.22
C MET A 123 14.97 -4.50 -8.93
N GLY A 124 15.27 -4.66 -10.21
CA GLY A 124 15.90 -3.62 -11.02
C GLY A 124 15.03 -2.37 -11.15
N GLN A 125 13.73 -2.54 -11.44
CA GLN A 125 12.78 -1.42 -11.53
C GLN A 125 12.64 -0.69 -10.19
N MET A 126 12.50 -1.43 -9.08
CA MET A 126 12.43 -0.84 -7.74
C MET A 126 13.71 -0.09 -7.37
N THR A 127 14.87 -0.66 -7.66
CA THR A 127 16.17 -0.01 -7.41
C THR A 127 16.32 1.28 -8.21
N LEU A 128 15.99 1.26 -9.50
CA LEU A 128 16.03 2.43 -10.38
C LEU A 128 15.02 3.52 -9.97
N ALA A 129 13.95 3.13 -9.30
CA ALA A 129 12.95 4.05 -8.75
C ALA A 129 13.25 4.50 -7.30
N GLY A 130 14.43 4.15 -6.77
CA GLY A 130 14.88 4.57 -5.44
C GLY A 130 14.47 3.66 -4.29
N GLY A 131 13.76 2.56 -4.55
CA GLY A 131 13.26 1.64 -3.53
C GLY A 131 14.35 0.94 -2.69
N ALA A 132 15.60 0.91 -3.16
CA ALA A 132 16.72 0.39 -2.39
C ALA A 132 17.18 1.32 -1.24
N LYS A 133 16.72 2.57 -1.22
CA LYS A 133 17.04 3.57 -0.20
C LYS A 133 15.76 4.25 0.28
N PRO A 134 14.93 3.56 1.06
CA PRO A 134 13.70 4.12 1.59
C PRO A 134 14.00 5.35 2.46
N PRO A 135 13.12 6.37 2.46
CA PRO A 135 13.26 7.52 3.32
C PRO A 135 13.11 7.09 4.79
N LYS A 136 13.86 7.76 5.68
CA LYS A 136 13.60 7.71 7.12
C LYS A 136 12.50 8.70 7.44
N ILE A 137 11.47 8.24 8.12
CA ILE A 137 10.32 9.06 8.47
C ILE A 137 10.15 9.03 9.98
N GLU A 138 10.41 10.16 10.61
CA GLU A 138 10.25 10.35 12.06
C GLU A 138 8.97 11.13 12.36
N GLY A 139 8.42 10.96 13.56
CA GLY A 139 7.27 11.74 14.04
C GLY A 139 5.96 11.42 13.32
N ALA A 140 5.81 10.20 12.79
CA ALA A 140 4.52 9.72 12.35
C ALA A 140 3.56 9.57 13.54
N GLU A 141 2.29 9.90 13.32
CA GLU A 141 1.22 9.60 14.26
C GLU A 141 0.88 8.11 14.16
N THR A 142 0.67 7.48 15.29
CA THR A 142 0.35 6.05 15.30
C THR A 142 -1.14 5.80 15.49
N PHE A 143 -1.63 4.77 14.81
CA PHE A 143 -2.97 4.25 14.97
C PHE A 143 -2.96 2.75 15.33
N ALA A 144 -4.11 2.24 15.71
CA ALA A 144 -4.35 0.85 16.05
C ALA A 144 -5.57 0.29 15.32
N ASP A 145 -5.81 -1.02 15.50
CA ASP A 145 -7.00 -1.68 14.98
C ASP A 145 -8.29 -1.05 15.46
N GLY A 146 -9.25 -0.88 14.56
CA GLY A 146 -10.56 -0.30 14.82
C GLY A 146 -10.62 1.23 14.85
N ASP A 147 -9.48 1.94 14.82
CA ASP A 147 -9.48 3.40 14.80
C ASP A 147 -10.16 3.96 13.55
N VAL A 148 -10.94 5.03 13.72
CA VAL A 148 -11.43 5.87 12.62
C VAL A 148 -10.55 7.11 12.55
N LEU A 149 -9.79 7.23 11.49
CA LEU A 149 -8.78 8.27 11.37
C LEU A 149 -9.41 9.65 11.09
N PRO A 150 -8.99 10.71 11.82
CA PRO A 150 -9.50 12.07 11.61
C PRO A 150 -8.79 12.76 10.43
N VAL A 151 -8.97 12.19 9.24
CA VAL A 151 -8.44 12.68 7.95
C VAL A 151 -9.57 12.71 6.92
N PRO A 152 -9.43 13.40 5.78
CA PRO A 152 -10.45 13.41 4.72
C PRO A 152 -10.90 12.00 4.34
N GLY A 153 -12.21 11.77 4.29
CA GLY A 153 -12.82 10.46 4.01
C GLY A 153 -12.87 9.49 5.21
N ARG A 154 -12.29 9.83 6.36
CA ARG A 154 -12.41 9.16 7.66
C ARG A 154 -12.33 7.63 7.60
N PRO A 155 -11.26 7.03 7.04
CA PRO A 155 -11.16 5.59 6.95
C PRO A 155 -11.11 4.92 8.31
N ARG A 156 -11.74 3.72 8.39
CA ARG A 156 -11.58 2.82 9.51
C ARG A 156 -10.41 1.87 9.26
N VAL A 157 -9.54 1.73 10.24
CA VAL A 157 -8.39 0.83 10.23
C VAL A 157 -8.82 -0.59 10.58
N VAL A 158 -8.33 -1.57 9.83
CA VAL A 158 -8.41 -2.99 10.19
C VAL A 158 -7.01 -3.57 10.12
N HIS A 159 -6.47 -4.00 11.25
CA HIS A 159 -5.12 -4.56 11.33
C HIS A 159 -5.05 -5.93 10.67
N THR A 160 -4.14 -6.09 9.72
CA THR A 160 -3.98 -7.31 8.90
C THR A 160 -2.50 -7.70 8.81
N PRO A 161 -1.89 -8.08 9.95
CA PRO A 161 -0.45 -8.35 10.02
C PRO A 161 -0.05 -9.58 9.22
N GLY A 162 1.23 -9.64 8.86
CA GLY A 162 1.83 -10.79 8.16
C GLY A 162 2.69 -10.38 6.98
N HIS A 163 2.28 -9.41 6.16
CA HIS A 163 3.18 -8.78 5.19
C HIS A 163 4.24 -7.95 5.92
N THR A 164 3.79 -7.07 6.81
CA THR A 164 4.58 -6.48 7.91
C THR A 164 3.86 -6.73 9.23
N ASP A 165 4.49 -6.38 10.35
CA ASP A 165 3.87 -6.52 11.68
C ASP A 165 2.73 -5.51 11.89
N GLY A 166 2.81 -4.33 11.27
CA GLY A 166 1.81 -3.27 11.35
C GLY A 166 0.90 -3.14 10.12
N HIS A 167 1.00 -4.04 9.15
CA HIS A 167 0.16 -3.94 7.96
C HIS A 167 -1.32 -3.78 8.32
N SER A 168 -2.00 -2.84 7.69
CA SER A 168 -3.41 -2.55 7.93
C SER A 168 -4.13 -2.24 6.62
N VAL A 169 -5.36 -2.67 6.50
CA VAL A 169 -6.26 -2.25 5.42
C VAL A 169 -7.11 -1.06 5.89
N LEU A 170 -7.52 -0.21 4.97
CA LEU A 170 -8.26 1.01 5.26
C LEU A 170 -9.61 0.97 4.57
N LEU A 171 -10.68 0.95 5.36
CA LEU A 171 -12.05 0.93 4.86
C LEU A 171 -12.65 2.33 4.85
N PHE A 172 -12.96 2.83 3.68
CA PHE A 172 -13.74 4.04 3.44
C PHE A 172 -15.20 3.63 3.27
N GLU A 173 -15.94 3.55 4.38
CA GLU A 173 -17.32 3.01 4.43
C GLU A 173 -18.27 3.78 3.52
N ASP A 174 -18.26 5.11 3.59
CA ASP A 174 -19.13 5.98 2.79
C ASP A 174 -18.87 5.86 1.26
N ARG A 175 -17.77 5.23 0.86
CA ARG A 175 -17.36 5.01 -0.53
C ARG A 175 -17.40 3.54 -0.93
N SER A 176 -17.78 2.65 -0.01
CA SER A 176 -17.75 1.18 -0.21
C SER A 176 -16.41 0.70 -0.80
N THR A 177 -15.30 1.31 -0.38
CA THR A 177 -13.95 1.08 -0.92
C THR A 177 -13.00 0.63 0.17
N LEU A 178 -12.26 -0.44 -0.11
CA LEU A 178 -11.26 -1.02 0.77
C LEU A 178 -9.88 -0.93 0.12
N PHE A 179 -8.97 -0.16 0.73
CA PHE A 179 -7.56 -0.17 0.36
C PHE A 179 -6.88 -1.33 1.07
N VAL A 180 -6.49 -2.32 0.31
CA VAL A 180 -5.98 -3.59 0.87
C VAL A 180 -4.47 -3.62 0.99
N GLY A 181 -3.76 -2.59 0.50
CA GLY A 181 -2.30 -2.56 0.52
C GLY A 181 -1.73 -3.88 -0.02
N ASP A 182 -0.88 -4.50 0.77
CA ASP A 182 -0.20 -5.75 0.47
C ASP A 182 -0.76 -6.97 1.24
N ALA A 183 -1.92 -6.84 1.92
CA ALA A 183 -2.64 -8.00 2.41
C ALA A 183 -3.18 -8.86 1.26
N LEU A 184 -3.60 -8.21 0.16
CA LEU A 184 -4.00 -8.83 -1.09
C LEU A 184 -3.39 -8.07 -2.27
N CYS A 185 -2.79 -8.79 -3.22
CA CYS A 185 -2.45 -8.24 -4.52
C CYS A 185 -3.36 -8.82 -5.60
N THR A 186 -3.54 -8.11 -6.71
CA THR A 186 -4.28 -8.60 -7.88
C THR A 186 -3.37 -9.02 -9.02
N VAL A 187 -2.06 -9.01 -8.79
CA VAL A 187 -1.05 -9.61 -9.66
C VAL A 187 0.10 -10.17 -8.84
N ASN A 188 0.47 -11.41 -9.07
CA ASN A 188 1.72 -11.95 -8.53
C ASN A 188 2.88 -11.51 -9.42
N PHE A 189 3.67 -10.57 -8.99
CA PHE A 189 4.75 -10.00 -9.80
C PHE A 189 5.89 -10.99 -10.11
N PHE A 190 6.03 -12.10 -9.37
CA PHE A 190 7.01 -13.15 -9.69
C PHE A 190 6.53 -14.13 -10.75
N THR A 191 5.23 -14.38 -10.85
CA THR A 191 4.64 -15.33 -11.80
C THR A 191 3.85 -14.66 -12.92
N GLY A 192 3.36 -13.44 -12.70
CA GLY A 192 2.43 -12.73 -13.56
C GLY A 192 0.98 -13.19 -13.42
N ARG A 193 0.66 -14.05 -12.44
CA ARG A 193 -0.70 -14.55 -12.23
C ARG A 193 -1.63 -13.41 -11.82
N PRO A 194 -2.73 -13.16 -12.55
CA PRO A 194 -3.71 -12.14 -12.21
C PRO A 194 -4.72 -12.63 -11.18
N GLY A 195 -5.45 -11.67 -10.59
CA GLY A 195 -6.56 -11.85 -9.66
C GLY A 195 -6.13 -11.85 -8.20
N PRO A 196 -7.10 -11.66 -7.28
CA PRO A 196 -6.85 -11.57 -5.85
C PRO A 196 -6.10 -12.78 -5.29
N GLN A 197 -5.02 -12.51 -4.59
CA GLN A 197 -4.15 -13.49 -3.97
C GLN A 197 -3.31 -12.85 -2.87
N LEU A 198 -2.79 -13.66 -1.95
CA LEU A 198 -1.81 -13.15 -0.99
C LEU A 198 -0.54 -12.69 -1.71
N MET A 199 0.14 -11.72 -1.11
CA MET A 199 1.49 -11.40 -1.51
C MET A 199 2.37 -12.65 -1.50
N PRO A 200 3.33 -12.77 -2.45
CA PRO A 200 4.22 -13.92 -2.50
C PRO A 200 4.95 -14.14 -1.16
N GLY A 201 4.98 -15.37 -0.64
CA GLY A 201 5.57 -15.68 0.67
C GLY A 201 6.96 -15.06 0.92
N PRO A 202 7.89 -15.02 -0.06
CA PRO A 202 9.18 -14.37 0.11
C PRO A 202 9.14 -12.85 0.33
N THR A 203 8.00 -12.22 0.29
CA THR A 203 7.82 -10.78 0.61
C THR A 203 7.16 -10.55 1.96
N ASN A 204 6.62 -11.58 2.59
CA ASN A 204 5.95 -11.50 3.88
C ASN A 204 6.92 -11.70 5.05
N VAL A 205 6.69 -11.02 6.16
CA VAL A 205 7.33 -11.33 7.44
C VAL A 205 6.87 -12.69 7.94
N SER A 206 5.55 -12.96 7.84
CA SER A 206 4.92 -14.24 8.18
C SER A 206 3.76 -14.53 7.22
N THR A 207 3.94 -15.54 6.37
CA THR A 207 2.87 -15.97 5.44
C THR A 207 1.70 -16.64 6.18
N SER A 208 1.95 -17.33 7.30
CA SER A 208 0.87 -17.91 8.12
C SER A 208 -0.02 -16.82 8.70
N GLN A 209 0.57 -15.77 9.26
CA GLN A 209 -0.17 -14.64 9.82
C GLN A 209 -0.93 -13.86 8.72
N ALA A 210 -0.31 -13.65 7.54
CA ALA A 210 -1.01 -13.05 6.40
C ALA A 210 -2.25 -13.86 5.96
N ARG A 211 -2.19 -15.21 6.04
CA ARG A 211 -3.35 -16.07 5.78
C ARG A 211 -4.46 -15.92 6.83
N GLU A 212 -4.06 -15.84 8.11
CA GLU A 212 -4.98 -15.64 9.23
C GLU A 212 -5.68 -14.29 9.11
N SER A 213 -4.96 -13.25 8.70
CA SER A 213 -5.49 -11.89 8.49
C SER A 213 -6.58 -11.79 7.42
N LEU A 214 -6.68 -12.76 6.51
CA LEU A 214 -7.81 -12.83 5.55
C LEU A 214 -9.17 -12.92 6.26
N ALA A 215 -9.23 -13.48 7.46
CA ALA A 215 -10.47 -13.55 8.25
C ALA A 215 -10.95 -12.17 8.72
N ALA A 216 -10.05 -11.20 8.88
CA ALA A 216 -10.43 -9.83 9.21
C ALA A 216 -10.91 -9.04 7.98
N ILE A 217 -10.45 -9.40 6.78
CA ILE A 217 -10.84 -8.75 5.52
C ILE A 217 -12.20 -9.27 5.04
N GLU A 218 -12.43 -10.57 5.15
CA GLU A 218 -13.58 -11.27 4.56
C GLU A 218 -14.96 -10.68 4.91
N PRO A 219 -15.25 -10.27 6.16
CA PRO A 219 -16.55 -9.75 6.57
C PRO A 219 -16.75 -8.26 6.25
N LEU A 220 -15.75 -7.56 5.70
CA LEU A 220 -15.84 -6.12 5.44
C LEU A 220 -16.80 -5.86 4.27
N GLU A 221 -17.53 -4.76 4.36
CA GLU A 221 -18.48 -4.35 3.32
C GLU A 221 -17.82 -3.34 2.38
N ALA A 222 -17.44 -3.81 1.20
CA ALA A 222 -16.91 -2.99 0.11
C ALA A 222 -17.26 -3.65 -1.23
N ASN A 223 -17.25 -2.86 -2.31
CA ASN A 223 -17.44 -3.34 -3.68
C ASN A 223 -16.25 -3.02 -4.59
N LEU A 224 -15.26 -2.29 -4.06
CA LEU A 224 -14.02 -1.93 -4.72
C LEU A 224 -12.85 -2.19 -3.77
N LEU A 225 -11.87 -3.00 -4.20
CA LEU A 225 -10.64 -3.25 -3.48
C LEU A 225 -9.46 -2.65 -4.25
N LEU A 226 -8.65 -1.87 -3.58
CA LEU A 226 -7.51 -1.14 -4.13
C LEU A 226 -6.20 -1.66 -3.55
N PRO A 227 -5.45 -2.48 -4.31
CA PRO A 227 -4.21 -3.11 -3.84
C PRO A 227 -2.99 -2.23 -4.06
N GLY A 228 -1.91 -2.47 -3.29
CA GLY A 228 -0.59 -1.92 -3.56
C GLY A 228 0.02 -2.41 -4.89
N HIS A 229 -0.39 -3.60 -5.35
CA HIS A 229 0.14 -4.22 -6.57
C HIS A 229 -0.97 -4.84 -7.42
N GLY A 230 -1.01 -4.42 -8.70
CA GLY A 230 -1.97 -4.89 -9.70
C GLY A 230 -3.15 -3.97 -9.91
N GLU A 231 -4.15 -4.42 -10.66
CA GLU A 231 -5.30 -3.59 -11.02
C GLU A 231 -6.35 -3.56 -9.89
N PRO A 232 -7.17 -2.49 -9.81
CA PRO A 232 -8.34 -2.45 -8.94
C PRO A 232 -9.22 -3.68 -9.12
N TRP A 233 -9.78 -4.19 -8.01
CA TRP A 233 -10.70 -5.32 -8.01
C TRP A 233 -12.13 -4.86 -7.74
N HIS A 234 -13.01 -5.03 -8.72
CA HIS A 234 -14.44 -4.76 -8.59
C HIS A 234 -15.16 -6.01 -8.10
N GLY A 235 -15.52 -6.05 -6.81
CA GLY A 235 -16.17 -7.17 -6.16
C GLY A 235 -16.07 -7.09 -4.64
N SER A 236 -16.70 -8.01 -3.94
CA SER A 236 -16.70 -8.03 -2.47
C SER A 236 -15.37 -8.55 -1.90
N PRO A 237 -15.00 -8.13 -0.68
CA PRO A 237 -13.90 -8.74 0.07
C PRO A 237 -14.05 -10.24 0.23
N THR A 238 -15.27 -10.74 0.50
CA THR A 238 -15.57 -12.18 0.59
C THR A 238 -15.14 -12.91 -0.70
N ALA A 239 -15.48 -12.38 -1.88
CA ALA A 239 -15.13 -13.00 -3.15
C ALA A 239 -13.61 -12.98 -3.39
N ALA A 240 -12.94 -11.86 -3.08
CA ALA A 240 -11.50 -11.72 -3.20
C ALA A 240 -10.75 -12.68 -2.27
N VAL A 241 -11.19 -12.79 -1.00
CA VAL A 241 -10.62 -13.71 -0.02
C VAL A 241 -10.83 -15.16 -0.43
N ALA A 242 -12.03 -15.52 -0.91
CA ALA A 242 -12.31 -16.87 -1.40
C ALA A 242 -11.35 -17.26 -2.55
N GLN A 243 -11.13 -16.34 -3.51
CA GLN A 243 -10.18 -16.55 -4.60
C GLN A 243 -8.74 -16.68 -4.08
N ALA A 244 -8.32 -15.83 -3.14
CA ALA A 244 -6.98 -15.90 -2.56
C ALA A 244 -6.76 -17.23 -1.82
N ARG A 245 -7.75 -17.71 -1.04
CA ARG A 245 -7.68 -19.00 -0.33
C ARG A 245 -7.61 -20.19 -1.27
N ALA A 246 -8.27 -20.14 -2.42
CA ALA A 246 -8.20 -21.21 -3.42
C ALA A 246 -6.80 -21.38 -4.05
N LEU A 247 -5.88 -20.45 -3.80
CA LEU A 247 -4.49 -20.44 -4.29
C LEU A 247 -3.47 -20.84 -3.22
N LEU A 248 -3.91 -21.11 -2.00
CA LEU A 248 -3.06 -21.51 -0.88
C LEU A 248 -2.87 -23.02 -0.82
#